data_eecc0c3d51154022d6725cd7aaee5158
#
_entry.id   eecc0c3d51154022d6725cd7aaee5158
#
_cell.length_a   1.000
_cell.length_b   1.000
_cell.length_c   1.000
_cell.angle_alpha   90.00
_cell.angle_beta   90.00
_cell.angle_gamma   90.00
#
_symmetry.space_group_name_H-M   'P 1'
#
loop_
_entity.id
_entity.type
_entity.pdbx_description
1 polymer ?
#
loop_
_entity_poly.entity_id
_entity_poly.type
_entity_poly.pdbx_seq_one_letter_code
_entity_poly.pdbx_strand_id
1 'polypeptide(L)'
;NNGRGDLTVSYAHIISEVKPEWFVMENVERILRAQKLQEAMDIFRKAGYGLTYTVLNAALCGVPQKRKRFVMIGKLNADDDFMKEVLLENLSDHEMSVKEYFGDRLPISYYYRHPRSYARRGIFSTSEPSATIRGVNRPMPKGYTLHPGDPVNSLEGIRPLTSKERSMIQTFPEDFDFEGTKTNIEQMIGNAVPVNLGAYIADAIIRYSGEKRCEKRHLKPQKINHLIF
;
A
#
# COMPACT_ATOMS: atom_id res chain seq x y z
N ASN A 1 10.57 22.88 -0.86
CA ASN A 1 9.80 21.60 -0.86
C ASN A 1 8.29 21.78 -1.02
N ASN A 2 7.86 22.77 -1.79
CA ASN A 2 6.44 23.13 -1.90
C ASN A 2 5.65 22.24 -2.89
N GLY A 3 6.30 21.55 -3.84
CA GLY A 3 5.58 20.91 -4.95
C GLY A 3 4.68 19.69 -4.59
N ARG A 4 4.97 18.95 -3.52
CA ARG A 4 4.15 17.73 -3.19
C ARG A 4 2.87 18.06 -2.42
N GLY A 5 2.86 19.14 -1.63
CA GLY A 5 1.65 19.61 -0.97
C GLY A 5 0.66 20.21 -1.97
N ASP A 6 1.17 20.86 -3.00
CA ASP A 6 0.35 21.48 -4.03
C ASP A 6 -0.43 20.45 -4.86
N LEU A 7 0.12 19.24 -5.06
CA LEU A 7 -0.60 18.13 -5.73
C LEU A 7 -1.87 17.69 -4.96
N THR A 8 -1.86 17.73 -3.63
CA THR A 8 -3.05 17.37 -2.83
C THR A 8 -4.17 18.40 -3.03
N VAL A 9 -3.82 19.67 -3.07
CA VAL A 9 -4.79 20.75 -3.32
C VAL A 9 -5.25 20.74 -4.78
N SER A 10 -4.33 20.53 -5.74
CA SER A 10 -4.68 20.38 -7.16
C SER A 10 -5.64 19.23 -7.40
N TYR A 11 -5.40 18.08 -6.74
CA TYR A 11 -6.33 16.95 -6.77
C TYR A 11 -7.72 17.35 -6.26
N ALA A 12 -7.79 18.11 -5.15
CA ALA A 12 -9.07 18.56 -4.61
C ALA A 12 -9.82 19.49 -5.57
N HIS A 13 -9.12 20.38 -6.27
CA HIS A 13 -9.73 21.21 -7.30
C HIS A 13 -10.26 20.38 -8.48
N ILE A 14 -9.49 19.40 -8.98
CA ILE A 14 -9.96 18.51 -10.06
C ILE A 14 -11.23 17.78 -9.64
N ILE A 15 -11.26 17.19 -8.45
CA ILE A 15 -12.45 16.50 -7.94
C ILE A 15 -13.64 17.47 -7.79
N SER A 16 -13.42 18.68 -7.32
CA SER A 16 -14.49 19.69 -7.15
C SER A 16 -15.10 20.14 -8.49
N GLU A 17 -14.33 20.13 -9.57
CA GLU A 17 -14.79 20.47 -10.92
C GLU A 17 -15.48 19.29 -11.60
N VAL A 18 -14.86 18.09 -11.54
CA VAL A 18 -15.39 16.87 -12.21
C VAL A 18 -16.63 16.34 -11.49
N LYS A 19 -16.72 16.53 -10.17
CA LYS A 19 -17.80 16.08 -9.30
C LYS A 19 -18.18 14.59 -9.47
N PRO A 20 -17.22 13.65 -9.43
CA PRO A 20 -17.57 12.24 -9.38
C PRO A 20 -18.42 11.93 -8.15
N GLU A 21 -19.32 10.94 -8.26
CA GLU A 21 -20.11 10.51 -7.08
C GLU A 21 -19.21 10.06 -5.92
N TRP A 22 -18.11 9.37 -6.23
CA TRP A 22 -17.13 8.85 -5.29
C TRP A 22 -15.72 9.24 -5.68
N PHE A 23 -14.87 9.46 -4.69
CA PHE A 23 -13.42 9.50 -4.90
C PHE A 23 -12.69 8.79 -3.76
N VAL A 24 -11.50 8.29 -4.04
CA VAL A 24 -10.58 7.73 -3.04
C VAL A 24 -9.24 8.43 -3.17
N MET A 25 -8.70 8.89 -2.05
CA MET A 25 -7.35 9.45 -1.95
C MET A 25 -6.51 8.60 -1.00
N GLU A 26 -5.38 8.10 -1.47
CA GLU A 26 -4.39 7.42 -0.65
C GLU A 26 -3.13 8.27 -0.49
N ASN A 27 -2.53 8.22 0.69
CA ASN A 27 -1.26 8.88 0.95
C ASN A 27 -0.52 8.22 2.13
N VAL A 28 0.71 8.65 2.37
CA VAL A 28 1.44 8.25 3.58
C VAL A 28 0.80 8.86 4.84
N GLU A 29 0.85 8.14 5.96
CA GLU A 29 0.26 8.55 7.25
C GLU A 29 0.65 9.98 7.66
N ARG A 30 1.88 10.41 7.36
CA ARG A 30 2.37 11.75 7.75
C ARG A 30 1.60 12.91 7.11
N ILE A 31 0.78 12.66 6.07
CA ILE A 31 -0.06 13.70 5.45
C ILE A 31 -1.03 14.33 6.45
N LEU A 32 -1.44 13.59 7.50
CA LEU A 32 -2.28 14.10 8.58
C LEU A 32 -1.71 15.35 9.29
N ARG A 33 -0.38 15.57 9.18
CA ARG A 33 0.30 16.74 9.74
C ARG A 33 0.47 17.89 8.74
N ALA A 34 -0.01 17.70 7.51
CA ALA A 34 0.17 18.68 6.45
C ALA A 34 -1.01 19.65 6.41
N GLN A 35 -0.74 20.95 6.49
CA GLN A 35 -1.76 22.01 6.36
C GLN A 35 -2.51 21.90 5.03
N LYS A 36 -1.83 21.45 3.96
CA LYS A 36 -2.43 21.25 2.64
C LYS A 36 -3.49 20.16 2.60
N LEU A 37 -3.49 19.19 3.52
CA LEU A 37 -4.57 18.23 3.65
C LEU A 37 -5.84 18.93 4.14
N GLN A 38 -5.73 19.80 5.15
CA GLN A 38 -6.89 20.54 5.65
C GLN A 38 -7.50 21.45 4.57
N GLU A 39 -6.64 22.15 3.81
CA GLU A 39 -7.08 22.97 2.67
C GLU A 39 -7.83 22.12 1.63
N ALA A 40 -7.32 20.95 1.28
CA ALA A 40 -7.99 20.01 0.36
C ALA A 40 -9.33 19.52 0.91
N MET A 41 -9.41 19.17 2.20
CA MET A 41 -10.66 18.74 2.84
C MET A 41 -11.72 19.85 2.82
N ASP A 42 -11.32 21.08 3.02
CA ASP A 42 -12.24 22.25 2.96
C ASP A 42 -12.77 22.46 1.53
N ILE A 43 -11.93 22.23 0.50
CA ILE A 43 -12.37 22.28 -0.90
C ILE A 43 -13.39 21.17 -1.19
N PHE A 44 -13.13 19.93 -0.76
CA PHE A 44 -14.07 18.82 -0.93
C PHE A 44 -15.42 19.10 -0.27
N ARG A 45 -15.40 19.56 0.99
CA ARG A 45 -16.66 19.88 1.71
C ARG A 45 -17.43 21.00 1.04
N LYS A 46 -16.75 22.06 0.59
CA LYS A 46 -17.39 23.16 -0.18
C LYS A 46 -17.99 22.67 -1.50
N ALA A 47 -17.42 21.62 -2.10
CA ALA A 47 -17.94 21.00 -3.30
C ALA A 47 -19.13 20.06 -3.04
N GLY A 48 -19.52 19.83 -1.77
CA GLY A 48 -20.65 19.00 -1.37
C GLY A 48 -20.31 17.55 -1.02
N TYR A 49 -19.02 17.25 -0.75
CA TYR A 49 -18.61 15.90 -0.31
C TYR A 49 -18.64 15.75 1.20
N GLY A 50 -19.22 14.64 1.68
CA GLY A 50 -18.91 14.08 2.98
C GLY A 50 -17.63 13.25 2.88
N LEU A 51 -16.81 13.26 3.93
CA LEU A 51 -15.49 12.65 3.97
C LEU A 51 -15.41 11.60 5.08
N THR A 52 -15.01 10.38 4.73
CA THR A 52 -14.56 9.37 5.69
C THR A 52 -13.07 9.14 5.49
N TYR A 53 -12.26 9.25 6.54
CA TYR A 53 -10.83 9.01 6.44
C TYR A 53 -10.27 8.33 7.69
N THR A 54 -9.21 7.55 7.48
CA THR A 54 -8.51 6.83 8.54
C THR A 54 -7.10 6.45 8.08
N VAL A 55 -6.31 5.89 8.99
CA VAL A 55 -5.03 5.24 8.67
C VAL A 55 -5.22 3.74 8.74
N LEU A 56 -5.14 3.08 7.60
CA LEU A 56 -5.18 1.62 7.51
C LEU A 56 -3.76 1.02 7.57
N ASN A 57 -3.61 -0.05 8.34
CA ASN A 57 -2.43 -0.92 8.26
C ASN A 57 -2.72 -2.03 7.26
N ALA A 58 -2.03 -2.05 6.13
CA ALA A 58 -2.22 -3.03 5.08
C ALA A 58 -2.12 -4.48 5.58
N ALA A 59 -1.33 -4.73 6.65
CA ALA A 59 -1.21 -6.06 7.25
C ALA A 59 -2.53 -6.59 7.85
N LEU A 60 -3.48 -5.72 8.15
CA LEU A 60 -4.84 -6.07 8.61
C LEU A 60 -5.85 -6.12 7.45
N CYS A 61 -5.42 -5.83 6.23
CA CYS A 61 -6.22 -5.79 5.01
C CYS A 61 -5.80 -6.88 4.00
N GLY A 62 -5.26 -8.00 4.47
CA GLY A 62 -4.85 -9.12 3.61
C GLY A 62 -3.53 -8.90 2.85
N VAL A 63 -2.65 -8.04 3.34
CA VAL A 63 -1.33 -7.76 2.75
C VAL A 63 -0.24 -8.21 3.72
N PRO A 64 0.74 -9.04 3.33
CA PRO A 64 1.79 -9.52 4.23
C PRO A 64 2.87 -8.44 4.49
N GLN A 65 2.45 -7.22 4.83
CA GLN A 65 3.34 -6.06 4.95
C GLN A 65 2.81 -5.03 5.95
N LYS A 66 3.64 -4.62 6.91
CA LYS A 66 3.38 -3.45 7.75
C LYS A 66 3.52 -2.18 6.91
N ARG A 67 2.40 -1.68 6.43
CA ARG A 67 2.34 -0.48 5.60
C ARG A 67 1.14 0.37 6.00
N LYS A 68 1.37 1.39 6.79
CA LYS A 68 0.34 2.34 7.18
C LYS A 68 0.11 3.36 6.07
N ARG A 69 -1.17 3.54 5.71
CA ARG A 69 -1.61 4.48 4.69
C ARG A 69 -2.82 5.26 5.15
N PHE A 70 -2.73 6.56 4.99
CA PHE A 70 -3.89 7.42 5.05
C PHE A 70 -4.79 7.12 3.87
N VAL A 71 -6.06 6.88 4.13
CA VAL A 71 -7.10 6.66 3.13
C VAL A 71 -8.23 7.62 3.42
N MET A 72 -8.67 8.36 2.42
CA MET A 72 -9.85 9.21 2.46
C MET A 72 -10.80 8.80 1.34
N ILE A 73 -12.06 8.64 1.68
CA ILE A 73 -13.14 8.33 0.76
C ILE A 73 -14.13 9.48 0.83
N GLY A 74 -14.41 10.09 -0.31
CA GLY A 74 -15.43 11.13 -0.43
C GLY A 74 -16.63 10.63 -1.21
N LYS A 75 -17.82 11.00 -0.75
CA LYS A 75 -19.09 10.75 -1.45
C LYS A 75 -19.89 12.04 -1.55
N LEU A 76 -20.34 12.34 -2.76
CA LEU A 76 -21.16 13.53 -3.02
C LEU A 76 -22.49 13.42 -2.28
N ASN A 77 -22.91 14.52 -1.62
CA ASN A 77 -24.14 14.63 -0.83
C ASN A 77 -24.23 13.64 0.36
N ALA A 78 -23.11 13.16 0.89
CA ALA A 78 -23.06 12.40 2.12
C ALA A 78 -22.64 13.29 3.31
N ASP A 79 -22.85 12.79 4.54
CA ASP A 79 -22.29 13.39 5.74
C ASP A 79 -20.83 12.98 5.95
N ASP A 80 -20.09 13.69 6.80
CA ASP A 80 -18.76 13.25 7.22
C ASP A 80 -18.87 11.93 8.02
N ASP A 81 -17.81 11.10 7.95
CA ASP A 81 -17.72 9.78 8.59
C ASP A 81 -18.77 8.75 8.14
N PHE A 82 -19.46 8.98 7.01
CA PHE A 82 -20.60 8.21 6.50
C PHE A 82 -20.37 6.70 6.36
N MET A 83 -19.15 6.23 6.19
CA MET A 83 -18.83 4.79 6.05
C MET A 83 -17.70 4.32 6.99
N LYS A 84 -17.44 5.03 8.07
CA LYS A 84 -16.33 4.73 8.98
C LYS A 84 -16.45 3.33 9.62
N GLU A 85 -17.63 2.95 10.05
CA GLU A 85 -17.89 1.63 10.63
C GLU A 85 -17.64 0.53 9.60
N VAL A 86 -18.23 0.65 8.40
CA VAL A 86 -18.08 -0.32 7.30
C VAL A 86 -16.61 -0.47 6.86
N LEU A 87 -15.85 0.62 6.91
CA LEU A 87 -14.42 0.61 6.56
C LEU A 87 -13.58 -0.14 7.61
N LEU A 88 -14.00 -0.19 8.87
CA LEU A 88 -13.20 -0.78 9.96
C LEU A 88 -13.67 -2.18 10.37
N GLU A 89 -14.92 -2.57 10.10
CA GLU A 89 -15.55 -3.80 10.60
C GLU A 89 -14.89 -5.10 10.13
N ASN A 90 -14.24 -5.09 8.96
CA ASN A 90 -13.62 -6.30 8.38
C ASN A 90 -12.08 -6.28 8.41
N LEU A 91 -11.49 -5.44 9.26
CA LEU A 91 -10.06 -5.58 9.54
C LEU A 91 -9.80 -6.93 10.20
N SER A 92 -8.71 -7.59 9.77
CA SER A 92 -8.25 -8.82 10.43
C SER A 92 -7.91 -8.53 11.90
N ASP A 93 -8.13 -9.51 12.76
CA ASP A 93 -7.75 -9.47 14.18
C ASP A 93 -6.24 -9.60 14.41
N HIS A 94 -5.50 -10.06 13.39
CA HIS A 94 -4.03 -10.17 13.42
C HIS A 94 -3.40 -9.67 12.12
N GLU A 95 -2.13 -9.30 12.21
CA GLU A 95 -1.33 -8.87 11.08
C GLU A 95 -0.86 -10.09 10.26
N MET A 96 -1.17 -10.12 8.97
CA MET A 96 -0.77 -11.20 8.06
C MET A 96 0.75 -11.28 7.91
N SER A 97 1.34 -12.43 8.24
CA SER A 97 2.77 -12.70 8.03
C SER A 97 3.08 -13.04 6.58
N VAL A 98 4.36 -12.91 6.20
CA VAL A 98 4.84 -13.32 4.87
C VAL A 98 4.61 -14.82 4.67
N LYS A 99 4.92 -15.65 5.67
CA LYS A 99 4.76 -17.11 5.62
C LYS A 99 3.29 -17.53 5.46
N GLU A 100 2.38 -16.88 6.16
CA GLU A 100 0.95 -17.13 6.06
C GLU A 100 0.42 -16.84 4.64
N TYR A 101 0.83 -15.71 4.05
CA TYR A 101 0.40 -15.33 2.71
C TYR A 101 0.98 -16.21 1.59
N PHE A 102 2.27 -16.55 1.70
CA PHE A 102 2.96 -17.28 0.64
C PHE A 102 2.82 -18.80 0.77
N GLY A 103 2.70 -19.34 1.98
CA GLY A 103 2.85 -20.78 2.21
C GLY A 103 4.17 -21.28 1.63
N ASP A 104 4.10 -22.38 0.86
CA ASP A 104 5.26 -23.01 0.23
C ASP A 104 5.82 -22.28 -1.01
N ARG A 105 5.11 -21.27 -1.51
CA ARG A 105 5.56 -20.49 -2.69
C ARG A 105 6.82 -19.64 -2.43
N LEU A 106 7.16 -19.42 -1.17
CA LEU A 106 8.38 -18.72 -0.77
C LEU A 106 9.19 -19.59 0.21
N PRO A 107 10.07 -20.49 -0.29
CA PRO A 107 10.78 -21.47 0.53
C PRO A 107 12.00 -20.86 1.25
N ILE A 108 11.81 -19.74 1.96
CA ILE A 108 12.81 -19.10 2.80
C ILE A 108 12.19 -18.76 4.15
N SER A 109 12.98 -18.82 5.21
CA SER A 109 12.55 -18.42 6.56
C SER A 109 12.97 -17.00 6.90
N TYR A 110 14.04 -16.51 6.28
CA TYR A 110 14.62 -15.20 6.55
C TYR A 110 15.09 -14.54 5.26
N TYR A 111 15.09 -13.20 5.26
CA TYR A 111 15.57 -12.41 4.14
C TYR A 111 16.23 -11.12 4.60
N TYR A 112 17.15 -10.62 3.78
CA TYR A 112 17.79 -9.34 4.00
C TYR A 112 16.99 -8.19 3.41
N ARG A 113 16.90 -7.09 4.15
CA ARG A 113 16.38 -5.81 3.68
C ARG A 113 17.31 -4.69 4.16
N HIS A 114 17.87 -3.94 3.22
CA HIS A 114 18.81 -2.87 3.53
C HIS A 114 18.19 -1.87 4.54
N PRO A 115 18.76 -1.71 5.76
CA PRO A 115 18.24 -0.81 6.78
C PRO A 115 18.44 0.66 6.36
N ARG A 116 17.63 1.57 6.89
CA ARG A 116 17.84 3.02 6.71
C ARG A 116 19.00 3.57 7.53
N SER A 117 19.36 2.89 8.57
CA SER A 117 20.43 3.21 9.50
C SER A 117 21.00 1.89 10.00
N TYR A 118 22.31 1.81 10.17
CA TYR A 118 22.98 0.63 10.75
C TYR A 118 22.62 0.37 12.22
N ALA A 119 21.95 1.31 12.89
CA ALA A 119 21.33 1.09 14.21
C ALA A 119 20.04 0.27 14.15
N ARG A 120 19.69 -0.30 13.00
CA ARG A 120 18.48 -1.10 12.81
C ARG A 120 18.83 -2.43 12.16
N ARG A 121 18.10 -3.48 12.55
CA ARG A 121 18.23 -4.81 11.93
C ARG A 121 18.06 -4.77 10.41
N GLY A 122 18.78 -5.64 9.73
CA GLY A 122 18.70 -5.85 8.30
C GLY A 122 18.05 -7.18 7.91
N ILE A 123 17.90 -8.13 8.85
CA ILE A 123 17.31 -9.45 8.60
C ILE A 123 15.91 -9.51 9.21
N PHE A 124 14.99 -10.09 8.47
CA PHE A 124 13.59 -10.23 8.81
C PHE A 124 13.13 -11.67 8.65
N SER A 125 12.29 -12.14 9.56
CA SER A 125 11.64 -13.45 9.45
C SER A 125 10.43 -13.37 8.53
N THR A 126 10.14 -14.47 7.81
CA THR A 126 8.88 -14.63 7.08
C THR A 126 7.70 -14.92 8.01
N SER A 127 7.94 -15.30 9.28
CA SER A 127 6.89 -15.46 10.30
C SER A 127 6.33 -14.13 10.82
N GLU A 128 6.83 -13.01 10.33
CA GLU A 128 6.29 -11.68 10.61
C GLU A 128 5.85 -10.99 9.32
N PRO A 129 4.98 -9.96 9.39
CA PRO A 129 4.69 -9.13 8.22
C PRO A 129 5.95 -8.45 7.72
N SER A 130 6.12 -8.38 6.42
CA SER A 130 7.24 -7.65 5.82
C SER A 130 7.23 -6.19 6.26
N ALA A 131 8.40 -5.64 6.50
CA ALA A 131 8.53 -4.20 6.61
C ALA A 131 8.18 -3.53 5.28
N THR A 132 7.69 -2.28 5.33
CA THR A 132 7.25 -1.53 4.13
C THR A 132 8.21 -1.68 2.94
N ILE A 133 7.73 -2.23 1.83
CA ILE A 133 8.45 -2.29 0.55
C ILE A 133 8.69 -0.86 0.06
N ARG A 134 9.94 -0.56 -0.32
CA ARG A 134 10.38 0.77 -0.77
C ARG A 134 10.77 0.71 -2.24
N GLY A 135 10.82 1.84 -2.92
CA GLY A 135 11.26 1.94 -4.33
C GLY A 135 12.74 1.64 -4.58
N VAL A 136 13.46 1.08 -3.59
CA VAL A 136 14.86 0.72 -3.68
C VAL A 136 15.07 -0.65 -3.05
N ASN A 137 15.79 -1.52 -3.76
CA ASN A 137 16.23 -2.83 -3.30
C ASN A 137 17.75 -2.92 -3.42
N ARG A 138 18.45 -2.85 -2.30
CA ARG A 138 19.91 -2.90 -2.25
C ARG A 138 20.38 -4.28 -1.84
N PRO A 139 21.47 -4.79 -2.43
CA PRO A 139 22.07 -6.05 -2.00
C PRO A 139 22.57 -5.96 -0.57
N MET A 140 22.74 -7.10 0.06
CA MET A 140 23.44 -7.20 1.35
C MET A 140 24.93 -6.86 1.13
N PRO A 141 25.51 -5.95 1.92
CA PRO A 141 26.94 -5.64 1.83
C PRO A 141 27.79 -6.87 2.17
N LYS A 142 28.93 -7.05 1.51
CA LYS A 142 29.88 -8.15 1.81
C LYS A 142 30.37 -8.17 3.27
N GLY A 143 30.41 -7.02 3.91
CA GLY A 143 30.83 -6.86 5.32
C GLY A 143 29.65 -6.67 6.28
N TYR A 144 28.45 -7.16 5.95
CA TYR A 144 27.31 -7.07 6.87
C TYR A 144 27.61 -7.86 8.14
N THR A 145 27.55 -7.18 9.27
CA THR A 145 27.63 -7.79 10.61
C THR A 145 26.24 -7.89 11.22
N LEU A 146 25.96 -9.01 11.89
CA LEU A 146 24.68 -9.23 12.54
C LEU A 146 24.37 -8.12 13.54
N HIS A 147 23.18 -7.57 13.43
CA HIS A 147 22.65 -6.63 14.39
C HIS A 147 21.98 -7.40 15.56
N PRO A 148 22.05 -6.93 16.81
CA PRO A 148 21.40 -7.63 17.94
C PRO A 148 19.91 -7.92 17.77
N GLY A 149 19.22 -7.19 16.91
CA GLY A 149 17.81 -7.42 16.57
C GLY A 149 17.57 -8.32 15.36
N ASP A 150 18.61 -8.86 14.73
CA ASP A 150 18.46 -9.84 13.66
C ASP A 150 18.03 -11.20 14.26
N PRO A 151 17.04 -11.89 13.68
CA PRO A 151 16.49 -13.13 14.24
C PRO A 151 17.29 -14.38 13.85
N VAL A 152 18.59 -14.25 13.57
CA VAL A 152 19.46 -15.32 13.09
C VAL A 152 20.85 -15.22 13.72
N ASN A 153 21.58 -16.36 13.80
CA ASN A 153 22.95 -16.42 14.27
C ASN A 153 23.97 -16.62 13.13
N SER A 154 23.51 -16.80 11.88
CA SER A 154 24.33 -16.99 10.69
C SER A 154 23.72 -16.21 9.52
N LEU A 155 24.59 -15.83 8.58
CA LEU A 155 24.19 -15.19 7.30
C LEU A 155 24.01 -16.19 6.16
N GLU A 156 24.23 -17.48 6.44
CA GLU A 156 24.12 -18.53 5.43
C GLU A 156 22.71 -18.59 4.85
N GLY A 157 22.59 -18.60 3.51
CA GLY A 157 21.32 -18.63 2.81
C GLY A 157 20.51 -17.34 2.87
N ILE A 158 20.98 -16.31 3.56
CA ILE A 158 20.26 -15.02 3.65
C ILE A 158 20.51 -14.18 2.40
N ARG A 159 19.44 -13.79 1.74
CA ARG A 159 19.48 -12.94 0.55
C ARG A 159 18.40 -11.86 0.59
N PRO A 160 18.55 -10.77 -0.18
CA PRO A 160 17.43 -9.86 -0.44
C PRO A 160 16.29 -10.58 -1.19
N LEU A 161 15.08 -10.09 -1.01
CA LEU A 161 13.96 -10.49 -1.85
C LEU A 161 14.19 -10.03 -3.30
N THR A 162 13.82 -10.84 -4.25
CA THR A 162 13.78 -10.47 -5.67
C THR A 162 12.68 -9.44 -5.94
N SER A 163 12.71 -8.76 -7.09
CA SER A 163 11.65 -7.83 -7.50
C SER A 163 10.30 -8.54 -7.56
N LYS A 164 10.27 -9.79 -8.05
CA LYS A 164 9.06 -10.62 -8.11
C LYS A 164 8.50 -10.93 -6.72
N GLU A 165 9.33 -11.39 -5.79
CA GLU A 165 8.90 -11.64 -4.41
C GLU A 165 8.37 -10.37 -3.73
N ARG A 166 8.99 -9.23 -4.02
CA ARG A 166 8.56 -7.91 -3.51
C ARG A 166 7.23 -7.46 -4.10
N SER A 167 7.00 -7.70 -5.40
CA SER A 167 5.70 -7.42 -6.02
C SER A 167 4.59 -8.30 -5.42
N MET A 168 4.89 -9.55 -5.15
CA MET A 168 3.95 -10.46 -4.49
C MET A 168 3.66 -10.05 -3.03
N ILE A 169 4.63 -9.47 -2.30
CA ILE A 169 4.36 -8.84 -0.98
C ILE A 169 3.45 -7.62 -1.09
N GLN A 170 3.52 -6.89 -2.21
CA GLN A 170 2.56 -5.84 -2.56
C GLN A 170 1.24 -6.41 -3.12
N THR A 171 1.11 -7.74 -3.06
CA THR A 171 -0.07 -8.50 -3.50
C THR A 171 -0.43 -8.33 -4.98
N PHE A 172 0.56 -8.00 -5.85
CA PHE A 172 0.37 -8.11 -7.29
C PHE A 172 0.15 -9.56 -7.70
N PRO A 173 -0.67 -9.83 -8.72
CA PRO A 173 -0.80 -11.15 -9.33
C PRO A 173 0.56 -11.72 -9.77
N GLU A 174 0.71 -13.05 -9.74
CA GLU A 174 1.97 -13.69 -10.10
C GLU A 174 2.32 -13.51 -11.58
N ASP A 175 1.33 -13.38 -12.44
CA ASP A 175 1.44 -13.14 -13.88
C ASP A 175 1.51 -11.65 -14.23
N PHE A 176 1.56 -10.74 -13.24
CA PHE A 176 1.70 -9.32 -13.52
C PHE A 176 3.11 -9.00 -14.02
N ASP A 177 3.19 -8.48 -15.24
CA ASP A 177 4.43 -8.07 -15.86
C ASP A 177 4.75 -6.59 -15.62
N PHE A 178 5.98 -6.34 -15.16
CA PHE A 178 6.52 -5.00 -15.02
C PHE A 178 7.50 -4.74 -16.16
N GLU A 179 7.30 -3.65 -16.88
CA GLU A 179 8.20 -3.22 -17.95
C GLU A 179 9.14 -2.11 -17.47
N GLY A 180 10.37 -2.12 -17.96
CA GLY A 180 11.36 -1.08 -17.68
C GLY A 180 12.66 -1.61 -17.07
N THR A 181 13.51 -0.68 -16.65
CA THR A 181 14.77 -1.02 -15.97
C THR A 181 14.49 -1.57 -14.58
N LYS A 182 15.41 -2.36 -14.04
CA LYS A 182 15.29 -2.88 -12.65
C LYS A 182 15.00 -1.76 -11.64
N THR A 183 15.65 -0.60 -11.78
CA THR A 183 15.42 0.54 -10.89
C THR A 183 13.98 1.06 -11.00
N ASN A 184 13.44 1.18 -12.21
CA ASN A 184 12.08 1.64 -12.45
C ASN A 184 11.06 0.63 -11.90
N ILE A 185 11.27 -0.66 -12.13
CA ILE A 185 10.44 -1.74 -11.60
C ILE A 185 10.39 -1.69 -10.06
N GLU A 186 11.56 -1.59 -9.40
CA GLU A 186 11.62 -1.47 -7.95
C GLU A 186 10.91 -0.23 -7.42
N GLN A 187 10.98 0.87 -8.16
CA GLN A 187 10.29 2.11 -7.80
C GLN A 187 8.78 2.00 -7.98
N MET A 188 8.31 1.39 -9.07
CA MET A 188 6.90 1.12 -9.30
C MET A 188 6.33 0.24 -8.18
N ILE A 189 6.99 -0.89 -7.87
CA ILE A 189 6.58 -1.81 -6.80
C ILE A 189 6.53 -1.08 -5.44
N GLY A 190 7.55 -0.28 -5.11
CA GLY A 190 7.62 0.42 -3.81
C GLY A 190 6.60 1.54 -3.64
N ASN A 191 6.23 2.21 -4.74
CA ASN A 191 5.27 3.32 -4.73
C ASN A 191 3.82 2.84 -4.84
N ALA A 192 3.59 1.62 -5.32
CA ALA A 192 2.25 1.10 -5.49
C ALA A 192 1.46 1.03 -4.17
N VAL A 193 0.15 1.21 -4.29
CA VAL A 193 -0.81 0.75 -3.29
C VAL A 193 -0.87 -0.77 -3.38
N PRO A 194 -0.73 -1.53 -2.28
CA PRO A 194 -0.91 -2.98 -2.32
C PRO A 194 -2.29 -3.34 -2.88
N VAL A 195 -2.33 -4.32 -3.79
CA VAL A 195 -3.57 -4.65 -4.51
C VAL A 195 -4.68 -5.06 -3.54
N ASN A 196 -4.37 -5.88 -2.53
CA ASN A 196 -5.36 -6.29 -1.52
C ASN A 196 -5.84 -5.12 -0.65
N LEU A 197 -5.01 -4.10 -0.39
CA LEU A 197 -5.47 -2.90 0.31
C LEU A 197 -6.46 -2.12 -0.56
N GLY A 198 -6.20 -2.00 -1.87
CA GLY A 198 -7.15 -1.42 -2.82
C GLY A 198 -8.45 -2.20 -2.90
N ALA A 199 -8.37 -3.53 -2.96
CA ALA A 199 -9.54 -4.41 -2.96
C ALA A 199 -10.35 -4.28 -1.66
N TYR A 200 -9.68 -4.20 -0.50
CA TYR A 200 -10.33 -3.99 0.80
C TYR A 200 -11.16 -2.69 0.81
N ILE A 201 -10.59 -1.59 0.31
CA ILE A 201 -11.29 -0.29 0.24
C ILE A 201 -12.47 -0.37 -0.73
N ALA A 202 -12.28 -0.99 -1.90
CA ALA A 202 -13.34 -1.16 -2.88
C ALA A 202 -14.49 -2.03 -2.35
N ASP A 203 -14.19 -3.13 -1.65
CA ASP A 203 -15.19 -3.97 -1.00
C ASP A 203 -15.99 -3.21 0.08
N ALA A 204 -15.34 -2.34 0.85
CA ALA A 204 -16.03 -1.49 1.83
C ALA A 204 -17.00 -0.51 1.15
N ILE A 205 -16.61 0.10 0.03
CA ILE A 205 -17.47 1.00 -0.75
C ILE A 205 -18.68 0.21 -1.31
N ILE A 206 -18.46 -0.97 -1.88
CA ILE A 206 -19.52 -1.83 -2.42
C ILE A 206 -20.51 -2.24 -1.32
N ARG A 207 -20.03 -2.64 -0.15
CA ARG A 207 -20.90 -3.00 0.99
C ARG A 207 -21.72 -1.80 1.48
N TYR A 208 -21.11 -0.65 1.59
CA TYR A 208 -21.81 0.58 1.97
C TYR A 208 -22.89 0.96 0.94
N SER A 209 -22.63 0.81 -0.36
CA SER A 209 -23.59 1.12 -1.42
C SER A 209 -24.75 0.12 -1.50
N GLY A 210 -24.72 -0.99 -0.77
CA GLY A 210 -25.70 -2.08 -0.88
C GLY A 210 -25.64 -2.83 -2.21
N GLU A 211 -24.64 -2.61 -3.04
CA GLU A 211 -24.45 -3.32 -4.29
C GLU A 211 -23.95 -4.75 -4.03
N LYS A 212 -24.60 -5.74 -4.67
CA LYS A 212 -24.09 -7.12 -4.64
C LYS A 212 -22.77 -7.19 -5.37
N ARG A 213 -21.76 -7.81 -4.76
CA ARG A 213 -20.47 -8.09 -5.39
C ARG A 213 -20.70 -8.79 -6.73
N CYS A 214 -20.30 -8.16 -7.82
CA CYS A 214 -20.34 -8.82 -9.13
C CYS A 214 -19.36 -10.01 -9.06
N GLU A 215 -19.89 -11.24 -9.14
CA GLU A 215 -19.08 -12.47 -9.07
C GLU A 215 -17.96 -12.38 -10.11
N LYS A 216 -16.75 -12.65 -9.64
CA LYS A 216 -15.47 -12.73 -10.33
C LYS A 216 -15.57 -12.73 -11.88
N ARG A 217 -15.54 -11.57 -12.48
CA ARG A 217 -15.01 -11.48 -13.85
C ARG A 217 -13.51 -11.69 -13.72
N HIS A 218 -13.03 -12.82 -14.22
CA HIS A 218 -11.61 -13.01 -14.53
C HIS A 218 -11.24 -11.89 -15.51
N LEU A 219 -10.67 -10.82 -14.99
CA LEU A 219 -10.04 -9.80 -15.83
C LEU A 219 -8.87 -10.50 -16.51
N LYS A 220 -9.08 -10.92 -17.76
CA LYS A 220 -7.95 -11.24 -18.65
C LYS A 220 -7.07 -9.99 -18.68
N PRO A 221 -5.75 -10.13 -18.57
CA PRO A 221 -4.85 -8.98 -18.61
C PRO A 221 -5.06 -8.24 -19.93
N GLN A 222 -5.65 -7.05 -19.86
CA GLN A 222 -5.59 -6.13 -20.98
C GLN A 222 -4.16 -5.58 -21.03
N LYS A 223 -3.48 -5.83 -22.14
CA LYS A 223 -2.23 -5.13 -22.47
C LYS A 223 -2.53 -3.64 -22.49
N ILE A 224 -2.13 -2.94 -21.46
CA ILE A 224 -2.14 -1.48 -21.44
C ILE A 224 -0.94 -1.05 -22.28
N ASN A 225 -1.16 -0.92 -23.58
CA ASN A 225 -0.23 -0.24 -24.47
C ASN A 225 -0.37 1.27 -24.21
N HIS A 226 0.71 1.89 -23.82
CA HIS A 226 0.96 3.34 -23.77
C HIS A 226 0.08 4.18 -22.83
N LEU A 227 0.56 4.36 -21.60
CA LEU A 227 0.43 5.63 -20.89
C LEU A 227 1.81 5.98 -20.32
N ILE A 228 2.50 6.83 -21.06
CA ILE A 228 3.72 7.54 -20.66
C ILE A 228 3.29 8.66 -19.72
N PHE A 229 3.84 8.68 -18.51
CA PHE A 229 3.97 9.86 -17.66
C PHE A 229 5.40 9.99 -17.15
#